data_b5222f516f280d167df4a31196936c4a
#
_entry.id   b5222f516f280d167df4a31196936c4a
#
_cell.length_a   1.000
_cell.length_b   1.000
_cell.length_c   1.000
_cell.angle_alpha   90.00
_cell.angle_beta   90.00
_cell.angle_gamma   90.00
#
_symmetry.space_group_name_H-M   'P 1'
#
loop_
_entity.id
_entity.type
_entity.pdbx_description
1 polymer ?
#
loop_
_entity_poly.entity_id
_entity_poly.type
_entity_poly.pdbx_seq_one_letter_code
_entity_poly.pdbx_strand_id
1 'polypeptide(L)'
;MKISGGGRCNVTHACFDARELTRRYPRGERALIAPFKQFQAADTVAWFEQRGVKLKTEADGRMFPTTDSSQTIMDCLLNLANHAGVKLKTNCDVQSIVKAAGGGFELTLANGKQMPCDKLLLATGGCRTPALGQLAISLGHTLEAPVPSLFTFHVETPWLRELAGVSLEAVEASVPGAKLRERGALLLTHWGLSGPAILRLSAWGARELHDRNYQFALQINWLPDANPEKLAAAFQTCRRSQPAKFIVNTPLAKLPSRLWEQLVIASGIARETRWAALSGAGQHRLIQQLLRSEFPVTGKSLNKDEFVTCGGVRLNEINFKTMESKLCPGLFFAGEVLDIDGITGGFNFQAAWTTGWLAGRAMAES
;
A
#
# COMPACT_ATOMS: atom_id res chain seq x y z
N MET A 1 4.67 3.26 12.54
CA MET A 1 6.12 3.38 12.23
C MET A 1 6.90 2.14 12.68
N LYS A 2 6.82 1.72 13.95
CA LYS A 2 7.62 0.61 14.53
C LYS A 2 7.57 -0.70 13.74
N ILE A 3 6.41 -1.13 13.28
CA ILE A 3 6.18 -2.39 12.54
C ILE A 3 6.34 -2.25 11.02
N SER A 4 6.36 -1.04 10.50
CA SER A 4 6.41 -0.76 9.07
C SER A 4 7.68 -1.32 8.42
N GLY A 5 7.54 -1.84 7.19
CA GLY A 5 8.67 -2.40 6.44
C GLY A 5 9.35 -3.59 7.14
N GLY A 6 8.59 -4.39 7.90
CA GLY A 6 9.13 -5.51 8.67
C GLY A 6 9.98 -5.05 9.87
N GLY A 7 9.63 -3.95 10.52
CA GLY A 7 10.35 -3.38 11.65
C GLY A 7 11.51 -2.46 11.28
N ARG A 8 11.76 -2.25 9.98
CA ARG A 8 12.87 -1.42 9.48
C ARG A 8 12.49 0.05 9.24
N CYS A 9 11.22 0.38 9.13
CA CYS A 9 10.65 1.65 8.69
C CYS A 9 11.03 2.01 7.23
N ASN A 10 10.11 1.78 6.30
CA ASN A 10 10.25 2.25 4.92
C ASN A 10 9.98 3.77 4.88
N VAL A 11 11.04 4.57 5.06
CA VAL A 11 10.96 6.03 5.33
C VAL A 11 10.34 6.80 4.17
N THR A 12 10.79 6.49 2.95
CA THR A 12 10.33 7.10 1.71
C THR A 12 10.71 6.22 0.51
N HIS A 13 10.58 6.76 -0.68
CA HIS A 13 10.95 6.11 -1.94
C HIS A 13 11.90 7.00 -2.74
N ALA A 14 12.86 6.42 -3.44
CA ALA A 14 13.78 7.11 -4.34
C ALA A 14 13.09 7.61 -5.63
N CYS A 15 11.94 8.25 -5.48
CA CYS A 15 11.18 8.90 -6.53
C CYS A 15 11.29 10.42 -6.32
N PHE A 16 12.29 11.03 -6.95
CA PHE A 16 12.68 12.42 -6.71
C PHE A 16 12.04 13.41 -7.69
N ASP A 17 11.26 12.96 -8.64
CA ASP A 17 10.39 13.81 -9.45
C ASP A 17 9.03 13.96 -8.79
N ALA A 18 8.63 15.19 -8.49
CA ALA A 18 7.39 15.47 -7.76
C ALA A 18 6.13 15.01 -8.51
N ARG A 19 6.12 15.04 -9.85
CA ARG A 19 4.98 14.59 -10.65
C ARG A 19 4.88 13.07 -10.68
N GLU A 20 6.03 12.40 -10.87
CA GLU A 20 6.07 10.93 -10.80
C GLU A 20 5.71 10.43 -9.39
N LEU A 21 6.12 11.17 -8.35
CA LEU A 21 5.78 10.86 -6.97
C LEU A 21 4.26 10.93 -6.74
N THR A 22 3.58 11.98 -7.26
CA THR A 22 2.11 12.10 -7.08
C THR A 22 1.33 10.98 -7.73
N ARG A 23 1.82 10.40 -8.84
CA ARG A 23 1.19 9.26 -9.52
C ARG A 23 1.15 7.97 -8.69
N ARG A 24 1.81 7.95 -7.54
CA ARG A 24 1.81 6.83 -6.61
C ARG A 24 0.66 6.89 -5.60
N TYR A 25 -0.19 7.91 -5.70
CA TYR A 25 -1.31 8.13 -4.79
C TYR A 25 -2.65 7.94 -5.50
N PRO A 26 -3.32 6.79 -5.29
CA PRO A 26 -4.69 6.58 -5.78
C PRO A 26 -5.67 7.66 -5.33
N ARG A 27 -5.49 8.21 -4.13
CA ARG A 27 -6.23 9.38 -3.60
C ARG A 27 -5.23 10.44 -3.17
N GLY A 28 -5.53 11.68 -3.50
CA GLY A 28 -4.66 12.82 -3.18
C GLY A 28 -3.65 13.21 -4.27
N GLU A 29 -3.55 12.51 -5.41
CA GLU A 29 -2.61 12.79 -6.50
C GLU A 29 -2.53 14.30 -6.82
N ARG A 30 -3.67 14.91 -7.14
CA ARG A 30 -3.74 16.34 -7.54
C ARG A 30 -3.44 17.28 -6.37
N ALA A 31 -3.89 16.93 -5.17
CA ALA A 31 -3.71 17.74 -3.98
C ALA A 31 -2.24 17.81 -3.55
N LEU A 32 -1.48 16.75 -3.75
CA LEU A 32 -0.07 16.63 -3.36
C LEU A 32 0.91 17.31 -4.33
N ILE A 33 0.49 17.76 -5.52
CA ILE A 33 1.38 18.41 -6.50
C ILE A 33 2.09 19.66 -5.89
N ALA A 34 1.34 20.52 -5.25
CA ALA A 34 1.90 21.72 -4.65
C ALA A 34 2.73 21.45 -3.37
N PRO A 35 2.26 20.58 -2.44
CA PRO A 35 3.06 20.12 -1.31
C PRO A 35 4.42 19.52 -1.71
N PHE A 36 4.46 18.61 -2.67
CA PHE A 36 5.73 17.96 -3.08
C PHE A 36 6.70 18.88 -3.80
N LYS A 37 6.26 20.03 -4.31
CA LYS A 37 7.18 21.09 -4.76
C LYS A 37 7.89 21.81 -3.62
N GLN A 38 7.36 21.73 -2.40
CA GLN A 38 7.94 22.38 -1.22
C GLN A 38 8.75 21.40 -0.36
N PHE A 39 8.28 20.16 -0.25
CA PHE A 39 8.94 19.12 0.53
C PHE A 39 8.63 17.75 -0.06
N GLN A 40 9.58 17.12 -0.73
CA GLN A 40 9.45 15.84 -1.39
C GLN A 40 10.41 14.77 -0.83
N ALA A 41 10.54 13.63 -1.52
CA ALA A 41 11.39 12.53 -1.07
C ALA A 41 12.86 12.93 -0.90
N ALA A 42 13.42 13.75 -1.79
CA ALA A 42 14.79 14.24 -1.66
C ALA A 42 14.96 15.11 -0.39
N ASP A 43 13.97 15.94 -0.10
CA ASP A 43 14.00 16.79 1.11
C ASP A 43 13.87 15.94 2.38
N THR A 44 13.05 14.90 2.34
CA THR A 44 12.96 13.91 3.44
C THR A 44 14.29 13.23 3.70
N VAL A 45 14.98 12.79 2.65
CA VAL A 45 16.31 12.17 2.76
C VAL A 45 17.28 13.17 3.38
N ALA A 46 17.40 14.37 2.80
CA ALA A 46 18.28 15.42 3.31
C ALA A 46 17.96 15.78 4.77
N TRP A 47 16.66 15.84 5.12
CA TRP A 47 16.22 16.16 6.47
C TRP A 47 16.72 15.14 7.51
N PHE A 48 16.65 13.85 7.21
CA PHE A 48 17.15 12.79 8.09
C PHE A 48 18.67 12.73 8.11
N GLU A 49 19.34 12.88 6.95
CA GLU A 49 20.81 12.84 6.85
C GLU A 49 21.47 13.99 7.64
N GLN A 50 20.93 15.22 7.56
CA GLN A 50 21.39 16.37 8.35
C GLN A 50 21.28 16.13 9.87
N ARG A 51 20.48 15.14 10.28
CA ARG A 51 20.28 14.75 11.69
C ARG A 51 20.96 13.44 12.05
N GLY A 52 21.93 13.03 11.23
CA GLY A 52 22.77 11.85 11.48
C GLY A 52 22.13 10.50 11.13
N VAL A 53 20.95 10.48 10.53
CA VAL A 53 20.30 9.25 10.08
C VAL A 53 20.58 9.01 8.61
N LYS A 54 21.48 8.06 8.32
CA LYS A 54 21.80 7.66 6.95
C LYS A 54 20.73 6.70 6.42
N LEU A 55 20.30 6.93 5.17
CA LEU A 55 19.35 6.09 4.47
C LEU A 55 20.04 5.31 3.35
N LYS A 56 19.53 4.10 3.07
CA LYS A 56 19.91 3.28 1.92
C LYS A 56 18.71 3.05 1.02
N THR A 57 18.96 2.92 -0.29
CA THR A 57 17.93 2.59 -1.28
C THR A 57 18.04 1.13 -1.66
N GLU A 58 16.93 0.39 -1.62
CA GLU A 58 16.83 -0.96 -2.14
C GLU A 58 16.59 -0.97 -3.67
N ALA A 59 16.78 -2.10 -4.32
CA ALA A 59 16.67 -2.23 -5.78
C ALA A 59 15.31 -1.81 -6.36
N ASP A 60 14.25 -1.87 -5.56
CA ASP A 60 12.90 -1.46 -5.93
C ASP A 60 12.57 0.01 -5.58
N GLY A 61 13.57 0.77 -5.15
CA GLY A 61 13.45 2.19 -4.82
C GLY A 61 12.99 2.50 -3.38
N ARG A 62 12.66 1.50 -2.57
CA ARG A 62 12.34 1.72 -1.16
C ARG A 62 13.55 2.19 -0.38
N MET A 63 13.35 3.13 0.54
CA MET A 63 14.43 3.69 1.34
C MET A 63 14.26 3.36 2.83
N PHE A 64 15.32 2.84 3.42
CA PHE A 64 15.38 2.40 4.81
C PHE A 64 16.56 3.02 5.53
N PRO A 65 16.54 3.16 6.88
CA PRO A 65 17.74 3.51 7.61
C PRO A 65 18.81 2.42 7.41
N THR A 66 20.07 2.82 7.33
CA THR A 66 21.20 1.87 7.14
C THR A 66 21.33 0.87 8.29
N THR A 67 20.74 1.17 9.44
CA THR A 67 20.67 0.29 10.63
C THR A 67 19.64 -0.83 10.50
N ASP A 68 18.80 -0.81 9.46
CA ASP A 68 17.65 -1.73 9.31
C ASP A 68 16.72 -1.78 10.54
N SER A 69 16.64 -0.70 11.30
CA SER A 69 15.81 -0.60 12.50
C SER A 69 14.92 0.66 12.47
N SER A 70 13.63 0.47 12.63
CA SER A 70 12.66 1.58 12.80
C SER A 70 12.94 2.43 14.04
N GLN A 71 13.65 1.86 15.04
CA GLN A 71 14.03 2.57 16.25
C GLN A 71 14.91 3.79 15.92
N THR A 72 15.82 3.69 14.94
CA THR A 72 16.66 4.81 14.49
C THR A 72 15.85 6.03 14.07
N ILE A 73 14.75 5.82 13.35
CA ILE A 73 13.86 6.91 12.92
C ILE A 73 13.09 7.46 14.11
N MET A 74 12.59 6.59 14.98
CA MET A 74 11.85 6.99 16.18
C MET A 74 12.73 7.80 17.12
N ASP A 75 13.96 7.36 17.41
CA ASP A 75 14.90 8.05 18.29
C ASP A 75 15.28 9.42 17.73
N CYS A 76 15.50 9.51 16.41
CA CYS A 76 15.76 10.79 15.76
C CYS A 76 14.64 11.80 16.02
N LEU A 77 13.38 11.39 15.79
CA LEU A 77 12.21 12.27 15.97
C LEU A 77 11.99 12.64 17.45
N LEU A 78 12.09 11.66 18.36
CA LEU A 78 11.87 11.88 19.79
C LEU A 78 12.95 12.79 20.37
N ASN A 79 14.21 12.58 20.00
CA ASN A 79 15.32 13.41 20.45
C ASN A 79 15.16 14.85 19.98
N LEU A 80 14.76 15.06 18.71
CA LEU A 80 14.51 16.40 18.17
C LEU A 80 13.35 17.07 18.89
N ALA A 81 12.25 16.37 19.11
CA ALA A 81 11.10 16.90 19.85
C ALA A 81 11.51 17.33 21.26
N ASN A 82 12.30 16.51 21.96
CA ASN A 82 12.81 16.81 23.28
C ASN A 82 13.74 18.05 23.29
N HIS A 83 14.70 18.13 22.36
CA HIS A 83 15.59 19.27 22.22
C HIS A 83 14.85 20.55 21.89
N ALA A 84 13.76 20.48 21.14
CA ALA A 84 12.89 21.61 20.83
C ALA A 84 11.91 21.98 21.97
N GLY A 85 11.98 21.30 23.12
CA GLY A 85 11.11 21.56 24.27
C GLY A 85 9.67 21.10 24.10
N VAL A 86 9.40 20.21 23.12
CA VAL A 86 8.07 19.64 22.88
C VAL A 86 7.69 18.73 24.05
N LYS A 87 6.53 18.98 24.65
CA LYS A 87 6.00 18.16 25.74
C LYS A 87 5.19 17.00 25.19
N LEU A 88 5.77 15.81 25.14
CA LEU A 88 5.07 14.60 24.78
C LEU A 88 4.26 14.08 25.96
N LYS A 89 2.93 13.93 25.78
CA LYS A 89 2.02 13.33 26.77
C LYS A 89 1.43 12.05 26.19
N THR A 90 1.79 10.94 26.78
CA THR A 90 1.22 9.62 26.47
C THR A 90 0.01 9.31 27.36
N ASN A 91 -0.81 8.35 26.97
CA ASN A 91 -2.03 7.96 27.67
C ASN A 91 -3.01 9.15 27.91
N CYS A 92 -3.08 10.03 26.90
CA CYS A 92 -3.93 11.21 26.90
C CYS A 92 -4.87 11.15 25.69
N ASP A 93 -5.91 10.33 25.79
CA ASP A 93 -6.92 10.22 24.73
C ASP A 93 -7.80 11.48 24.73
N VAL A 94 -7.93 12.13 23.58
CA VAL A 94 -8.81 13.27 23.36
C VAL A 94 -10.20 12.75 23.01
N GLN A 95 -11.19 13.07 23.84
CA GLN A 95 -12.60 12.67 23.64
C GLN A 95 -13.36 13.67 22.77
N SER A 96 -13.14 14.95 22.98
CA SER A 96 -13.81 16.01 22.23
C SER A 96 -12.94 17.24 22.06
N ILE A 97 -13.26 18.01 21.04
CA ILE A 97 -12.61 19.29 20.73
C ILE A 97 -13.74 20.27 20.41
N VAL A 98 -13.68 21.45 21.02
CA VAL A 98 -14.58 22.56 20.73
C VAL A 98 -13.79 23.82 20.43
N LYS A 99 -14.33 24.68 19.56
CA LYS A 99 -13.77 26.00 19.30
C LYS A 99 -14.11 26.91 20.47
N ALA A 100 -13.10 27.55 21.07
CA ALA A 100 -13.29 28.46 22.17
C ALA A 100 -13.88 29.80 21.70
N ALA A 101 -14.75 30.39 22.50
CA ALA A 101 -15.42 31.67 22.17
C ALA A 101 -14.43 32.83 21.96
N GLY A 102 -13.29 32.79 22.64
CA GLY A 102 -12.21 33.78 22.53
C GLY A 102 -11.17 33.50 21.45
N GLY A 103 -11.38 32.48 20.64
CA GLY A 103 -10.42 31.93 19.68
C GLY A 103 -9.65 30.72 20.24
N GLY A 104 -9.00 29.96 19.34
CA GLY A 104 -8.34 28.70 19.70
C GLY A 104 -9.31 27.54 19.97
N PHE A 105 -8.84 26.54 20.70
CA PHE A 105 -9.55 25.27 20.92
C PHE A 105 -9.48 24.86 22.38
N GLU A 106 -10.49 24.14 22.83
CA GLU A 106 -10.52 23.46 24.11
C GLU A 106 -10.68 21.94 23.89
N LEU A 107 -9.70 21.17 24.34
CA LEU A 107 -9.67 19.73 24.24
C LEU A 107 -10.11 19.12 25.56
N THR A 108 -11.05 18.19 25.52
CA THR A 108 -11.42 17.38 26.69
C THR A 108 -10.79 16.00 26.57
N LEU A 109 -9.98 15.63 27.56
CA LEU A 109 -9.34 14.32 27.65
C LEU A 109 -10.28 13.28 28.29
N ALA A 110 -10.00 11.99 28.09
CA ALA A 110 -10.76 10.87 28.63
C ALA A 110 -10.89 10.89 30.17
N ASN A 111 -9.92 11.52 30.85
CA ASN A 111 -9.96 11.70 32.31
C ASN A 111 -10.71 12.99 32.76
N GLY A 112 -11.43 13.63 31.86
CA GLY A 112 -12.17 14.87 32.12
C GLY A 112 -11.35 16.15 32.18
N LYS A 113 -10.03 16.06 32.04
CA LYS A 113 -9.16 17.25 32.05
C LYS A 113 -9.34 18.04 30.77
N GLN A 114 -9.45 19.37 30.92
CA GLN A 114 -9.49 20.30 29.79
C GLN A 114 -8.09 20.85 29.48
N MET A 115 -7.82 21.06 28.18
CA MET A 115 -6.57 21.63 27.69
C MET A 115 -6.87 22.65 26.59
N PRO A 116 -6.64 23.94 26.86
CA PRO A 116 -6.75 24.98 25.83
C PRO A 116 -5.52 24.99 24.94
N CYS A 117 -5.70 25.40 23.68
CA CYS A 117 -4.61 25.72 22.76
C CYS A 117 -5.06 26.75 21.71
N ASP A 118 -4.13 27.54 21.21
CA ASP A 118 -4.41 28.57 20.20
C ASP A 118 -4.56 27.96 18.81
N LYS A 119 -3.75 26.94 18.50
CA LYS A 119 -3.75 26.22 17.24
C LYS A 119 -3.74 24.72 17.48
N LEU A 120 -4.37 23.97 16.60
CA LEU A 120 -4.51 22.52 16.71
C LEU A 120 -4.08 21.83 15.42
N LEU A 121 -3.23 20.82 15.52
CA LEU A 121 -2.92 19.91 14.42
C LEU A 121 -3.54 18.53 14.69
N LEU A 122 -4.42 18.08 13.82
CA LEU A 122 -4.92 16.70 13.80
C LEU A 122 -4.01 15.83 12.90
N ALA A 123 -3.24 14.95 13.53
CA ALA A 123 -2.35 13.98 12.88
C ALA A 123 -2.61 12.57 13.46
N THR A 124 -3.88 12.19 13.57
CA THR A 124 -4.38 11.02 14.29
C THR A 124 -4.18 9.70 13.56
N GLY A 125 -3.63 9.74 12.33
CA GLY A 125 -3.59 8.57 11.44
C GLY A 125 -4.93 8.31 10.77
N GLY A 126 -5.09 7.13 10.18
CA GLY A 126 -6.29 6.79 9.42
C GLY A 126 -7.56 6.72 10.29
N CYS A 127 -8.67 7.17 9.73
CA CYS A 127 -9.97 7.24 10.42
C CYS A 127 -10.67 5.88 10.57
N ARG A 128 -9.92 4.81 10.92
CA ARG A 128 -10.46 3.45 11.06
C ARG A 128 -11.47 3.30 12.18
N THR A 129 -11.28 4.04 13.25
CA THR A 129 -12.23 4.08 14.37
C THR A 129 -13.10 5.31 14.21
N PRO A 130 -14.43 5.20 14.46
CA PRO A 130 -15.34 6.34 14.39
C PRO A 130 -14.87 7.53 15.24
N ALA A 131 -14.25 7.26 16.39
CA ALA A 131 -13.79 8.30 17.33
C ALA A 131 -12.76 9.26 16.70
N LEU A 132 -11.78 8.75 15.92
CA LEU A 132 -10.75 9.59 15.30
C LEU A 132 -11.33 10.50 14.21
N GLY A 133 -12.25 9.97 13.41
CA GLY A 133 -12.97 10.77 12.42
C GLY A 133 -13.91 11.77 13.04
N GLN A 134 -14.52 11.43 14.18
CA GLN A 134 -15.48 12.28 14.89
C GLN A 134 -14.85 13.61 15.37
N LEU A 135 -13.56 13.62 15.71
CA LEU A 135 -12.86 14.85 16.08
C LEU A 135 -12.85 15.89 14.94
N ALA A 136 -12.67 15.44 13.71
CA ALA A 136 -12.73 16.34 12.56
C ALA A 136 -14.18 16.76 12.23
N ILE A 137 -15.12 15.83 12.32
CA ILE A 137 -16.56 16.09 12.07
C ILE A 137 -17.10 17.13 13.08
N SER A 138 -16.74 17.04 14.36
CA SER A 138 -17.19 17.98 15.39
C SER A 138 -16.71 19.42 15.14
N LEU A 139 -15.65 19.58 14.32
CA LEU A 139 -15.12 20.88 13.90
C LEU A 139 -15.63 21.31 12.50
N GLY A 140 -16.67 20.65 11.98
CA GLY A 140 -17.36 21.03 10.75
C GLY A 140 -16.84 20.36 9.47
N HIS A 141 -15.90 19.40 9.59
CA HIS A 141 -15.33 18.70 8.43
C HIS A 141 -16.18 17.52 7.97
N THR A 142 -16.09 17.23 6.69
CA THR A 142 -16.70 16.06 6.06
C THR A 142 -15.65 14.97 5.87
N LEU A 143 -16.02 13.72 6.15
CA LEU A 143 -15.17 12.57 5.87
C LEU A 143 -15.63 11.82 4.63
N GLU A 144 -14.67 11.45 3.78
CA GLU A 144 -14.85 10.34 2.86
C GLU A 144 -14.80 9.04 3.66
N ALA A 145 -15.78 8.15 3.42
CA ALA A 145 -15.94 6.92 4.19
C ALA A 145 -14.64 6.09 4.21
N PRO A 146 -14.12 5.74 5.39
CA PRO A 146 -12.87 4.99 5.49
C PRO A 146 -13.08 3.53 5.10
N VAL A 147 -12.27 3.05 4.15
CA VAL A 147 -12.20 1.65 3.74
C VAL A 147 -10.74 1.19 3.73
N PRO A 148 -10.45 -0.11 3.91
CA PRO A 148 -9.10 -0.63 3.82
C PRO A 148 -8.45 -0.40 2.45
N SER A 149 -7.15 -0.10 2.47
CA SER A 149 -6.25 -0.03 1.33
C SER A 149 -5.03 -0.92 1.59
N LEU A 150 -4.30 -1.36 0.57
CA LEU A 150 -3.11 -2.22 0.69
C LEU A 150 -3.38 -3.55 1.41
N PHE A 151 -4.36 -4.30 0.99
CA PHE A 151 -4.72 -5.57 1.62
C PHE A 151 -4.46 -6.79 0.72
N THR A 152 -4.31 -7.94 1.36
CA THR A 152 -4.12 -9.26 0.76
C THR A 152 -5.48 -9.86 0.38
N PHE A 153 -5.55 -10.60 -0.73
CA PHE A 153 -6.77 -11.28 -1.17
C PHE A 153 -6.89 -12.69 -0.59
N HIS A 154 -8.05 -12.99 -0.05
CA HIS A 154 -8.45 -14.34 0.34
C HIS A 154 -8.86 -15.11 -0.90
N VAL A 155 -8.22 -16.26 -1.10
CA VAL A 155 -8.51 -17.17 -2.23
C VAL A 155 -8.57 -18.61 -1.70
N GLU A 156 -9.71 -19.26 -1.88
CA GLU A 156 -9.95 -20.59 -1.32
C GLU A 156 -9.63 -21.73 -2.31
N THR A 157 -8.64 -21.55 -3.17
CA THR A 157 -8.19 -22.59 -4.09
C THR A 157 -7.23 -23.54 -3.37
N PRO A 158 -7.58 -24.84 -3.19
CA PRO A 158 -6.83 -25.77 -2.35
C PRO A 158 -5.35 -25.87 -2.70
N TRP A 159 -5.01 -26.03 -3.97
CA TRP A 159 -3.63 -26.18 -4.42
C TRP A 159 -2.77 -24.92 -4.22
N LEU A 160 -3.37 -23.72 -4.15
CA LEU A 160 -2.63 -22.49 -3.82
C LEU A 160 -2.10 -22.52 -2.38
N ARG A 161 -2.88 -23.06 -1.44
CA ARG A 161 -2.47 -23.18 -0.03
C ARG A 161 -1.25 -24.07 0.14
N GLU A 162 -1.13 -25.13 -0.65
CA GLU A 162 0.03 -26.02 -0.66
C GLU A 162 1.31 -25.32 -1.15
N LEU A 163 1.16 -24.24 -1.91
CA LEU A 163 2.25 -23.44 -2.44
C LEU A 163 2.62 -22.22 -1.55
N ALA A 164 2.10 -22.15 -0.33
CA ALA A 164 2.43 -21.04 0.56
C ALA A 164 3.95 -20.85 0.70
N GLY A 165 4.39 -19.58 0.64
CA GLY A 165 5.80 -19.20 0.62
C GLY A 165 6.42 -19.11 -0.78
N VAL A 166 5.77 -19.59 -1.83
CA VAL A 166 6.25 -19.43 -3.20
C VAL A 166 6.07 -17.96 -3.60
N SER A 167 7.14 -17.36 -4.11
CA SER A 167 7.13 -15.99 -4.65
C SER A 167 7.53 -15.98 -6.12
N LEU A 168 6.97 -15.02 -6.86
CA LEU A 168 7.33 -14.72 -8.26
C LEU A 168 7.77 -13.27 -8.35
N GLU A 169 8.79 -12.99 -9.15
CA GLU A 169 9.32 -11.63 -9.34
C GLU A 169 8.35 -10.73 -10.09
N ALA A 170 7.64 -11.28 -11.08
CA ALA A 170 6.69 -10.53 -11.88
C ALA A 170 5.53 -11.39 -12.33
N VAL A 171 4.32 -10.95 -11.99
CA VAL A 171 3.06 -11.41 -12.57
C VAL A 171 2.24 -10.19 -12.97
N GLU A 172 1.17 -10.37 -13.74
CA GLU A 172 0.15 -9.36 -13.91
C GLU A 172 -1.14 -9.83 -13.25
N ALA A 173 -1.66 -9.06 -12.31
CA ALA A 173 -2.94 -9.28 -11.65
C ALA A 173 -3.97 -8.30 -12.19
N SER A 174 -5.19 -8.75 -12.48
CA SER A 174 -6.28 -7.90 -12.96
C SER A 174 -7.64 -8.37 -12.47
N VAL A 175 -8.59 -7.44 -12.40
CA VAL A 175 -9.99 -7.74 -12.04
C VAL A 175 -10.85 -7.60 -13.29
N PRO A 176 -11.42 -8.68 -13.84
CA PRO A 176 -12.31 -8.62 -15.01
C PRO A 176 -13.49 -7.67 -14.77
N GLY A 177 -13.79 -6.85 -15.78
CA GLY A 177 -14.86 -5.86 -15.70
C GLY A 177 -14.54 -4.61 -14.87
N ALA A 178 -13.33 -4.50 -14.33
CA ALA A 178 -12.79 -3.32 -13.68
C ALA A 178 -11.56 -2.79 -14.44
N LYS A 179 -11.26 -1.49 -14.29
CA LYS A 179 -10.02 -0.91 -14.84
C LYS A 179 -8.83 -1.13 -13.88
N LEU A 180 -8.81 -2.30 -13.23
CA LEU A 180 -7.80 -2.65 -12.23
C LEU A 180 -6.84 -3.68 -12.80
N ARG A 181 -5.59 -3.28 -12.94
CA ARG A 181 -4.51 -4.11 -13.44
C ARG A 181 -3.18 -3.63 -12.86
N GLU A 182 -2.43 -4.57 -12.26
CA GLU A 182 -1.12 -4.30 -11.68
C GLU A 182 -0.12 -5.38 -12.03
N ARG A 183 1.11 -4.97 -12.33
CA ARG A 183 2.22 -5.87 -12.59
C ARG A 183 3.28 -5.76 -11.50
N GLY A 184 3.75 -6.89 -10.97
CA GLY A 184 4.81 -6.91 -9.97
C GLY A 184 4.99 -8.26 -9.30
N ALA A 185 5.78 -8.28 -8.24
CA ALA A 185 5.99 -9.50 -7.48
C ALA A 185 4.70 -9.99 -6.81
N LEU A 186 4.54 -11.31 -6.75
CA LEU A 186 3.42 -12.00 -6.12
C LEU A 186 3.95 -12.96 -5.06
N LEU A 187 3.24 -13.06 -3.95
CA LEU A 187 3.50 -14.03 -2.89
C LEU A 187 2.25 -14.90 -2.67
N LEU A 188 2.41 -16.20 -2.75
CA LEU A 188 1.40 -17.18 -2.35
C LEU A 188 1.43 -17.35 -0.84
N THR A 189 0.27 -17.26 -0.18
CA THR A 189 0.14 -17.40 1.27
C THR A 189 -0.83 -18.53 1.61
N HIS A 190 -0.89 -18.93 2.89
CA HIS A 190 -1.83 -19.97 3.34
C HIS A 190 -3.31 -19.60 3.17
N TRP A 191 -3.61 -18.32 3.02
CA TRP A 191 -4.99 -17.81 2.86
C TRP A 191 -5.27 -17.21 1.48
N GLY A 192 -4.28 -17.11 0.59
CA GLY A 192 -4.50 -16.57 -0.74
C GLY A 192 -3.28 -15.86 -1.32
N LEU A 193 -3.47 -14.66 -1.87
CA LEU A 193 -2.49 -13.95 -2.68
C LEU A 193 -2.09 -12.62 -2.05
N SER A 194 -0.79 -12.34 -2.00
CA SER A 194 -0.19 -11.12 -1.49
C SER A 194 0.95 -10.65 -2.40
N GLY A 195 1.76 -9.72 -1.91
CA GLY A 195 2.89 -9.16 -2.64
C GLY A 195 2.55 -7.85 -3.36
N PRO A 196 3.56 -7.15 -3.89
CA PRO A 196 3.41 -5.82 -4.46
C PRO A 196 2.34 -5.68 -5.53
N ALA A 197 2.14 -6.67 -6.41
CA ALA A 197 1.08 -6.64 -7.42
C ALA A 197 -0.31 -6.59 -6.78
N ILE A 198 -0.57 -7.43 -5.79
CA ILE A 198 -1.86 -7.51 -5.10
C ILE A 198 -2.10 -6.27 -4.23
N LEU A 199 -1.09 -5.86 -3.46
CA LEU A 199 -1.20 -4.70 -2.59
C LEU A 199 -1.46 -3.41 -3.37
N ARG A 200 -0.80 -3.21 -4.53
CA ARG A 200 -1.08 -2.05 -5.38
C ARG A 200 -2.46 -2.13 -6.01
N LEU A 201 -2.86 -3.29 -6.51
CA LEU A 201 -4.19 -3.50 -7.09
C LEU A 201 -5.28 -3.20 -6.06
N SER A 202 -5.12 -3.66 -4.81
CA SER A 202 -6.04 -3.37 -3.73
C SER A 202 -6.07 -1.89 -3.32
N ALA A 203 -4.94 -1.17 -3.45
CA ALA A 203 -4.90 0.27 -3.21
C ALA A 203 -5.66 1.06 -4.27
N TRP A 204 -5.41 0.78 -5.55
CA TRP A 204 -6.14 1.42 -6.65
C TRP A 204 -7.63 1.12 -6.59
N GLY A 205 -7.98 -0.14 -6.30
CA GLY A 205 -9.35 -0.63 -6.26
C GLY A 205 -10.05 -0.51 -4.91
N ALA A 206 -9.49 0.18 -3.90
CA ALA A 206 -9.97 0.10 -2.52
C ALA A 206 -11.48 0.30 -2.36
N ARG A 207 -12.07 1.33 -2.97
CA ARG A 207 -13.52 1.60 -2.92
C ARG A 207 -14.30 0.61 -3.77
N GLU A 208 -13.89 0.37 -5.00
CA GLU A 208 -14.57 -0.54 -5.92
C GLU A 208 -14.62 -1.98 -5.38
N LEU A 209 -13.53 -2.45 -4.77
CA LEU A 209 -13.47 -3.78 -4.16
C LEU A 209 -14.27 -3.86 -2.85
N HIS A 210 -14.33 -2.76 -2.10
CA HIS A 210 -15.23 -2.62 -0.95
C HIS A 210 -16.70 -2.74 -1.35
N ASP A 211 -17.14 -2.03 -2.40
CA ASP A 211 -18.51 -2.02 -2.88
C ASP A 211 -18.95 -3.40 -3.40
N ARG A 212 -17.99 -4.22 -3.83
CA ARG A 212 -18.18 -5.63 -4.18
C ARG A 212 -18.14 -6.58 -2.96
N ASN A 213 -18.10 -6.05 -1.73
CA ASN A 213 -17.90 -6.83 -0.51
C ASN A 213 -16.67 -7.75 -0.56
N TYR A 214 -15.62 -7.34 -1.28
CA TYR A 214 -14.39 -8.10 -1.50
C TYR A 214 -14.62 -9.48 -2.14
N GLN A 215 -15.69 -9.62 -2.94
CA GLN A 215 -16.01 -10.83 -3.69
C GLN A 215 -15.95 -10.53 -5.19
N PHE A 216 -14.97 -11.11 -5.86
CA PHE A 216 -14.73 -10.86 -7.29
C PHE A 216 -13.83 -11.93 -7.91
N ALA A 217 -13.86 -12.04 -9.25
CA ALA A 217 -12.88 -12.84 -9.98
C ALA A 217 -11.56 -12.07 -10.11
N LEU A 218 -10.45 -12.72 -9.76
CA LEU A 218 -9.09 -12.22 -9.97
C LEU A 218 -8.45 -13.03 -11.10
N GLN A 219 -7.91 -12.36 -12.11
CA GLN A 219 -7.09 -13.00 -13.13
C GLN A 219 -5.61 -12.77 -12.84
N ILE A 220 -4.81 -13.83 -12.95
CA ILE A 220 -3.36 -13.81 -12.86
C ILE A 220 -2.76 -14.27 -14.19
N ASN A 221 -1.97 -13.40 -14.80
CA ASN A 221 -1.02 -13.76 -15.83
C ASN A 221 0.33 -14.04 -15.18
N TRP A 222 0.73 -15.34 -15.18
CA TRP A 222 1.98 -15.79 -14.55
C TRP A 222 3.22 -15.43 -15.36
N LEU A 223 3.05 -15.12 -16.65
CA LEU A 223 4.11 -14.84 -17.61
C LEU A 223 3.79 -13.56 -18.41
N PRO A 224 3.83 -12.37 -17.79
CA PRO A 224 3.35 -11.13 -18.40
C PRO A 224 4.14 -10.68 -19.64
N ASP A 225 5.33 -11.26 -19.89
CA ASP A 225 6.14 -10.99 -21.08
C ASP A 225 5.93 -12.02 -22.20
N ALA A 226 5.09 -13.03 -21.95
CA ALA A 226 4.73 -14.05 -22.94
C ALA A 226 3.38 -13.73 -23.62
N ASN A 227 3.18 -14.31 -24.77
CA ASN A 227 1.92 -14.34 -25.47
C ASN A 227 1.61 -15.79 -25.94
N PRO A 228 0.39 -16.09 -26.42
CA PRO A 228 0.03 -17.44 -26.84
C PRO A 228 1.00 -18.04 -27.88
N GLU A 229 1.46 -17.23 -28.83
CA GLU A 229 2.35 -17.67 -29.92
C GLU A 229 3.73 -18.07 -29.39
N LYS A 230 4.33 -17.27 -28.50
CA LYS A 230 5.61 -17.57 -27.85
C LYS A 230 5.51 -18.86 -27.02
N LEU A 231 4.42 -19.06 -26.29
CA LEU A 231 4.22 -20.27 -25.49
C LEU A 231 4.02 -21.51 -26.39
N ALA A 232 3.23 -21.38 -27.46
CA ALA A 232 3.06 -22.45 -28.43
C ALA A 232 4.39 -22.88 -29.06
N ALA A 233 5.23 -21.90 -29.45
CA ALA A 233 6.57 -22.16 -29.97
C ALA A 233 7.48 -22.86 -28.94
N ALA A 234 7.44 -22.40 -27.67
CA ALA A 234 8.19 -23.04 -26.58
C ALA A 234 7.75 -24.49 -26.35
N PHE A 235 6.44 -24.78 -26.39
CA PHE A 235 5.91 -26.14 -26.28
C PHE A 235 6.35 -27.03 -27.46
N GLN A 236 6.37 -26.49 -28.68
CA GLN A 236 6.90 -27.24 -29.83
C GLN A 236 8.40 -27.54 -29.68
N THR A 237 9.16 -26.61 -29.14
CA THR A 237 10.58 -26.83 -28.83
C THR A 237 10.73 -27.96 -27.80
N CYS A 238 9.96 -27.97 -26.72
CA CYS A 238 9.96 -29.05 -25.72
C CYS A 238 9.57 -30.40 -26.34
N ARG A 239 8.57 -30.44 -27.24
CA ARG A 239 8.21 -31.66 -27.97
C ARG A 239 9.36 -32.24 -28.79
N ARG A 240 10.13 -31.38 -29.44
CA ARG A 240 11.26 -31.82 -30.28
C ARG A 240 12.46 -32.22 -29.46
N SER A 241 12.83 -31.42 -28.46
CA SER A 241 14.06 -31.61 -27.68
C SER A 241 13.92 -32.59 -26.52
N GLN A 242 12.70 -32.75 -25.96
CA GLN A 242 12.46 -33.51 -24.74
C GLN A 242 11.15 -34.34 -24.81
N PRO A 243 10.89 -35.10 -25.93
CA PRO A 243 9.58 -35.76 -26.17
C PRO A 243 9.17 -36.73 -25.08
N ALA A 244 10.14 -37.39 -24.45
CA ALA A 244 9.92 -38.44 -23.45
C ALA A 244 9.75 -37.88 -22.02
N LYS A 245 10.08 -36.61 -21.77
CA LYS A 245 9.96 -36.00 -20.43
C LYS A 245 8.50 -35.67 -20.09
N PHE A 246 8.14 -35.84 -18.84
CA PHE A 246 6.84 -35.40 -18.33
C PHE A 246 6.76 -33.88 -18.31
N ILE A 247 5.60 -33.33 -18.71
CA ILE A 247 5.36 -31.90 -18.79
C ILE A 247 5.54 -31.25 -17.41
N VAL A 248 5.01 -31.86 -16.36
CA VAL A 248 5.10 -31.38 -14.97
C VAL A 248 6.52 -31.18 -14.48
N ASN A 249 7.51 -31.92 -15.01
CA ASN A 249 8.90 -31.89 -14.61
C ASN A 249 9.77 -30.92 -15.45
N THR A 250 9.16 -30.13 -16.32
CA THR A 250 9.90 -29.23 -17.23
C THR A 250 9.31 -27.82 -17.19
N PRO A 251 9.49 -27.10 -16.06
CA PRO A 251 8.96 -25.76 -15.90
C PRO A 251 9.52 -24.81 -16.96
N LEU A 252 8.66 -23.97 -17.51
CA LEU A 252 9.02 -22.95 -18.48
C LEU A 252 9.24 -21.59 -17.80
N ALA A 253 10.01 -20.72 -18.46
CA ALA A 253 10.18 -19.31 -18.11
C ALA A 253 10.54 -19.06 -16.63
N LYS A 254 11.34 -19.95 -16.03
CA LYS A 254 11.78 -19.89 -14.63
C LYS A 254 10.62 -19.93 -13.60
N LEU A 255 9.45 -20.43 -13.98
CA LEU A 255 8.41 -20.66 -12.99
C LEU A 255 8.88 -21.66 -11.93
N PRO A 256 8.55 -21.46 -10.64
CA PRO A 256 8.84 -22.44 -9.59
C PRO A 256 8.22 -23.79 -9.93
N SER A 257 8.99 -24.88 -9.80
CA SER A 257 8.57 -26.22 -10.24
C SER A 257 7.25 -26.66 -9.62
N ARG A 258 7.03 -26.37 -8.33
CA ARG A 258 5.78 -26.71 -7.63
C ARG A 258 4.58 -25.95 -8.23
N LEU A 259 4.76 -24.66 -8.57
CA LEU A 259 3.69 -23.88 -9.22
C LEU A 259 3.41 -24.38 -10.63
N TRP A 260 4.48 -24.63 -11.41
CA TRP A 260 4.35 -25.18 -12.76
C TRP A 260 3.55 -26.48 -12.78
N GLU A 261 3.90 -27.43 -11.90
CA GLU A 261 3.20 -28.69 -11.76
C GLU A 261 1.69 -28.49 -11.52
N GLN A 262 1.32 -27.61 -10.58
CA GLN A 262 -0.09 -27.32 -10.28
C GLN A 262 -0.81 -26.65 -11.46
N LEU A 263 -0.16 -25.75 -12.18
CA LEU A 263 -0.74 -25.13 -13.38
C LEU A 263 -0.99 -26.14 -14.51
N VAL A 264 -0.07 -27.11 -14.70
CA VAL A 264 -0.23 -28.19 -15.66
C VAL A 264 -1.43 -29.09 -15.28
N ILE A 265 -1.51 -29.50 -14.02
CA ILE A 265 -2.61 -30.32 -13.50
C ILE A 265 -3.95 -29.57 -13.60
N ALA A 266 -3.98 -28.31 -13.19
CA ALA A 266 -5.17 -27.45 -13.28
C ALA A 266 -5.65 -27.25 -14.73
N SER A 267 -4.76 -27.41 -15.72
CA SER A 267 -5.12 -27.41 -17.15
C SER A 267 -5.79 -28.71 -17.61
N GLY A 268 -5.99 -29.68 -16.71
CA GLY A 268 -6.54 -31.01 -17.05
C GLY A 268 -5.53 -31.88 -17.81
N ILE A 269 -4.25 -31.71 -17.60
CA ILE A 269 -3.17 -32.54 -18.15
C ILE A 269 -2.73 -33.49 -17.04
N ALA A 270 -2.77 -34.80 -17.33
CA ALA A 270 -2.38 -35.81 -16.36
C ALA A 270 -0.87 -35.69 -16.03
N ARG A 271 -0.50 -36.02 -14.79
CA ARG A 271 0.86 -35.90 -14.26
C ARG A 271 1.91 -36.65 -15.08
N GLU A 272 1.50 -37.81 -15.64
CA GLU A 272 2.32 -38.70 -16.44
C GLU A 272 2.33 -38.34 -17.95
N THR A 273 1.72 -37.22 -18.33
CA THR A 273 1.70 -36.79 -19.72
C THR A 273 3.08 -36.32 -20.16
N ARG A 274 3.59 -36.95 -21.21
CA ARG A 274 4.87 -36.55 -21.83
C ARG A 274 4.65 -35.46 -22.88
N TRP A 275 5.68 -34.71 -23.20
CA TRP A 275 5.60 -33.66 -24.22
C TRP A 275 5.12 -34.21 -25.59
N ALA A 276 5.57 -35.40 -25.98
CA ALA A 276 5.12 -36.01 -27.22
C ALA A 276 3.60 -36.27 -27.26
N ALA A 277 2.98 -36.53 -26.13
CA ALA A 277 1.57 -36.84 -25.97
C ALA A 277 0.67 -35.65 -25.66
N LEU A 278 1.21 -34.43 -25.56
CA LEU A 278 0.38 -33.25 -25.30
C LEU A 278 -0.58 -32.98 -26.45
N SER A 279 -1.86 -33.08 -26.23
CA SER A 279 -2.89 -32.78 -27.23
C SER A 279 -2.98 -31.26 -27.53
N GLY A 280 -3.53 -30.92 -28.71
CA GLY A 280 -3.77 -29.50 -29.06
C GLY A 280 -4.71 -28.79 -28.05
N ALA A 281 -5.76 -29.51 -27.61
CA ALA A 281 -6.68 -29.00 -26.58
C ALA A 281 -5.99 -28.82 -25.22
N GLY A 282 -5.11 -29.76 -24.81
CA GLY A 282 -4.30 -29.62 -23.60
C GLY A 282 -3.33 -28.43 -23.67
N GLN A 283 -2.68 -28.25 -24.82
CA GLN A 283 -1.82 -27.12 -25.09
C GLN A 283 -2.58 -25.78 -24.93
N HIS A 284 -3.76 -25.68 -25.53
CA HIS A 284 -4.59 -24.47 -25.45
C HIS A 284 -4.98 -24.16 -23.99
N ARG A 285 -5.48 -25.16 -23.24
CA ARG A 285 -5.83 -24.98 -21.82
C ARG A 285 -4.63 -24.57 -20.96
N LEU A 286 -3.45 -25.15 -21.21
CA LEU A 286 -2.25 -24.77 -20.47
C LEU A 286 -1.83 -23.31 -20.77
N ILE A 287 -1.92 -22.88 -22.03
CA ILE A 287 -1.66 -21.47 -22.40
C ILE A 287 -2.65 -20.55 -21.68
N GLN A 288 -3.93 -20.89 -21.65
CA GLN A 288 -4.94 -20.11 -20.90
C GLN A 288 -4.62 -20.08 -19.41
N GLN A 289 -4.26 -21.20 -18.82
CA GLN A 289 -3.90 -21.28 -17.41
C GLN A 289 -2.64 -20.46 -17.08
N LEU A 290 -1.67 -20.38 -17.98
CA LEU A 290 -0.45 -19.58 -17.79
C LEU A 290 -0.70 -18.09 -17.92
N LEU A 291 -1.58 -17.66 -18.83
CA LEU A 291 -1.80 -16.25 -19.14
C LEU A 291 -3.04 -15.65 -18.47
N ARG A 292 -4.00 -16.48 -18.03
CA ARG A 292 -5.31 -16.04 -17.53
C ARG A 292 -5.88 -17.00 -16.48
N SER A 293 -5.07 -17.40 -15.48
CA SER A 293 -5.63 -18.14 -14.34
C SER A 293 -6.66 -17.32 -13.60
N GLU A 294 -7.84 -17.85 -13.39
CA GLU A 294 -8.91 -17.21 -12.64
C GLU A 294 -9.01 -17.79 -11.22
N PHE A 295 -9.16 -16.88 -10.25
CA PHE A 295 -9.32 -17.22 -8.85
C PHE A 295 -10.51 -16.47 -8.26
N PRO A 296 -11.44 -17.13 -7.58
CA PRO A 296 -12.48 -16.47 -6.83
C PRO A 296 -11.86 -15.86 -5.56
N VAL A 297 -11.87 -14.53 -5.48
CA VAL A 297 -11.58 -13.84 -4.23
C VAL A 297 -12.85 -13.84 -3.39
N THR A 298 -12.76 -14.37 -2.16
CA THR A 298 -13.89 -14.51 -1.22
C THR A 298 -13.82 -13.52 -0.06
N GLY A 299 -12.76 -12.71 0.00
CA GLY A 299 -12.56 -11.75 1.06
C GLY A 299 -11.16 -11.13 1.04
N LYS A 300 -10.87 -10.40 2.09
CA LYS A 300 -9.56 -9.82 2.33
C LYS A 300 -8.98 -10.30 3.64
N SER A 301 -7.66 -10.51 3.68
CA SER A 301 -6.96 -10.73 4.94
C SER A 301 -6.58 -9.40 5.55
N LEU A 302 -6.89 -9.27 6.82
CA LEU A 302 -6.53 -8.14 7.64
C LEU A 302 -5.35 -8.55 8.51
N ASN A 303 -4.12 -8.45 8.03
CA ASN A 303 -3.00 -8.33 8.95
C ASN A 303 -3.18 -7.00 9.68
N LYS A 304 -3.52 -7.05 10.97
CA LYS A 304 -3.96 -5.87 11.76
C LYS A 304 -2.93 -4.73 11.82
N ASP A 305 -1.69 -4.98 11.44
CA ASP A 305 -0.56 -4.13 11.72
C ASP A 305 -0.03 -3.29 10.53
N GLU A 306 -0.53 -3.52 9.31
CA GLU A 306 0.02 -2.86 8.09
C GLU A 306 -1.01 -2.09 7.24
N PHE A 307 -2.20 -1.78 7.79
CA PHE A 307 -3.25 -1.15 6.98
C PHE A 307 -3.08 0.35 6.81
N VAL A 308 -3.23 0.75 5.56
CA VAL A 308 -3.51 2.10 5.14
C VAL A 308 -5.01 2.26 4.96
N THR A 309 -5.54 3.41 5.35
CA THR A 309 -6.94 3.77 5.16
C THR A 309 -7.10 4.57 3.89
N CYS A 310 -7.98 4.14 3.01
CA CYS A 310 -8.55 4.95 1.94
C CYS A 310 -9.75 5.67 2.52
N GLY A 311 -9.79 6.99 2.47
CA GLY A 311 -10.79 7.82 3.13
C GLY A 311 -10.21 8.68 4.24
N GLY A 312 -10.95 9.66 4.68
CA GLY A 312 -10.52 10.66 5.65
C GLY A 312 -11.13 12.02 5.37
N VAL A 313 -10.58 13.07 5.93
CA VAL A 313 -11.05 14.44 5.73
C VAL A 313 -10.96 14.84 4.25
N ARG A 314 -12.04 15.40 3.72
CA ARG A 314 -12.15 15.86 2.33
C ARG A 314 -11.09 16.90 1.98
N LEU A 315 -10.37 16.65 0.89
CA LEU A 315 -9.22 17.45 0.47
C LEU A 315 -9.58 18.87 0.03
N ASN A 316 -10.79 19.08 -0.48
CA ASN A 316 -11.28 20.41 -0.87
C ASN A 316 -11.50 21.35 0.32
N GLU A 317 -11.59 20.82 1.54
CA GLU A 317 -11.74 21.57 2.78
C GLU A 317 -10.40 22.03 3.37
N ILE A 318 -9.27 21.65 2.77
CA ILE A 318 -7.92 21.92 3.24
C ILE A 318 -7.18 22.86 2.28
N ASN A 319 -6.43 23.79 2.85
CA ASN A 319 -5.47 24.60 2.11
C ASN A 319 -4.12 23.85 2.02
N PHE A 320 -3.83 23.25 0.90
CA PHE A 320 -2.60 22.46 0.70
C PHE A 320 -1.29 23.30 0.62
N LYS A 321 -1.35 24.60 0.77
CA LYS A 321 -0.13 25.42 0.95
C LYS A 321 0.29 25.48 2.41
N THR A 322 -0.66 25.43 3.34
CA THR A 322 -0.45 25.60 4.79
C THR A 322 -0.89 24.37 5.59
N MET A 323 -1.66 23.46 4.97
CA MET A 323 -2.36 22.36 5.63
C MET A 323 -3.44 22.82 6.63
N GLU A 324 -3.83 24.08 6.60
CA GLU A 324 -4.88 24.64 7.43
C GLU A 324 -6.27 24.30 6.88
N SER A 325 -7.22 24.13 7.78
CA SER A 325 -8.64 24.04 7.45
C SER A 325 -9.14 25.33 6.80
N LYS A 326 -9.94 25.19 5.75
CA LYS A 326 -10.70 26.34 5.17
C LYS A 326 -11.99 26.63 5.92
N LEU A 327 -12.43 25.71 6.79
CA LEU A 327 -13.71 25.79 7.52
C LEU A 327 -13.50 26.26 8.96
N CYS A 328 -12.37 25.92 9.56
CA CYS A 328 -12.07 26.18 10.96
C CYS A 328 -10.67 26.78 11.10
N PRO A 329 -10.52 28.14 11.10
CA PRO A 329 -9.23 28.80 11.25
C PRO A 329 -8.46 28.35 12.49
N GLY A 330 -7.15 28.15 12.36
CA GLY A 330 -6.27 27.65 13.42
C GLY A 330 -6.25 26.12 13.54
N LEU A 331 -7.08 25.40 12.78
CA LEU A 331 -7.06 23.93 12.71
C LEU A 331 -6.23 23.49 11.51
N PHE A 332 -5.31 22.55 11.74
CA PHE A 332 -4.43 21.98 10.72
C PHE A 332 -4.55 20.46 10.66
N PHE A 333 -4.19 19.89 9.53
CA PHE A 333 -4.24 18.45 9.29
C PHE A 333 -2.94 17.93 8.69
N ALA A 334 -2.52 16.72 9.09
CA ALA A 334 -1.37 16.05 8.48
C ALA A 334 -1.50 14.53 8.49
N GLY A 335 -0.95 13.91 7.45
CA GLY A 335 -0.88 12.46 7.33
C GLY A 335 -2.20 11.80 6.96
N GLU A 336 -2.39 10.57 7.41
CA GLU A 336 -3.43 9.64 6.97
C GLU A 336 -4.86 10.01 7.45
N VAL A 337 -5.01 11.03 8.29
CA VAL A 337 -6.34 11.59 8.64
C VAL A 337 -7.02 12.25 7.43
N LEU A 338 -6.25 12.66 6.45
CA LEU A 338 -6.70 13.17 5.15
C LEU A 338 -7.10 12.02 4.22
N ASP A 339 -8.00 12.27 3.26
CA ASP A 339 -8.31 11.29 2.18
C ASP A 339 -7.13 11.18 1.19
N ILE A 340 -5.98 10.81 1.73
CA ILE A 340 -4.73 10.60 0.99
C ILE A 340 -4.18 9.24 1.35
N ASP A 341 -4.03 8.38 0.34
CA ASP A 341 -3.26 7.15 0.48
C ASP A 341 -2.44 6.84 -0.77
N GLY A 342 -1.26 6.36 -0.53
CA GLY A 342 -0.29 5.93 -1.53
C GLY A 342 -0.24 4.40 -1.64
N ILE A 343 0.31 3.92 -2.74
CA ILE A 343 0.64 2.51 -2.89
C ILE A 343 1.76 2.10 -1.92
N THR A 344 2.03 0.78 -1.82
CA THR A 344 3.18 0.29 -1.03
C THR A 344 4.50 0.84 -1.58
N GLY A 345 5.46 1.15 -0.68
CA GLY A 345 6.79 1.62 -1.07
C GLY A 345 7.31 2.87 -0.35
N GLY A 346 6.76 3.25 0.82
CA GLY A 346 7.17 4.44 1.59
C GLY A 346 6.36 5.69 1.28
N PHE A 347 5.44 5.62 0.33
CA PHE A 347 4.66 6.78 -0.14
C PHE A 347 3.73 7.35 0.94
N ASN A 348 3.10 6.51 1.77
CA ASN A 348 2.24 6.98 2.85
C ASN A 348 3.02 7.76 3.91
N PHE A 349 4.23 7.32 4.23
CA PHE A 349 5.13 8.10 5.09
C PHE A 349 5.57 9.39 4.43
N GLN A 350 5.87 9.38 3.12
CA GLN A 350 6.24 10.61 2.42
C GLN A 350 5.12 11.64 2.47
N ALA A 351 3.86 11.26 2.25
CA ALA A 351 2.73 12.18 2.40
C ALA A 351 2.62 12.73 3.84
N ALA A 352 2.85 11.87 4.85
CA ALA A 352 2.81 12.29 6.24
C ALA A 352 3.96 13.27 6.59
N TRP A 353 5.19 13.00 6.09
CA TRP A 353 6.32 13.92 6.28
C TRP A 353 6.05 15.29 5.65
N THR A 354 5.60 15.28 4.41
CA THR A 354 5.31 16.50 3.64
C THR A 354 4.22 17.33 4.29
N THR A 355 3.08 16.72 4.58
CA THR A 355 1.94 17.45 5.17
C THR A 355 2.22 17.90 6.60
N GLY A 356 2.96 17.09 7.39
CA GLY A 356 3.40 17.47 8.74
C GLY A 356 4.40 18.61 8.73
N TRP A 357 5.34 18.61 7.78
CA TRP A 357 6.31 19.70 7.63
C TRP A 357 5.65 21.03 7.25
N LEU A 358 4.71 21.00 6.28
CA LEU A 358 3.95 22.17 5.86
C LEU A 358 3.07 22.74 6.99
N ALA A 359 2.35 21.87 7.70
CA ALA A 359 1.53 22.25 8.83
C ALA A 359 2.37 22.89 9.94
N GLY A 360 3.50 22.25 10.29
CA GLY A 360 4.40 22.78 11.33
C GLY A 360 4.96 24.14 11.00
N ARG A 361 5.38 24.37 9.75
CA ARG A 361 5.82 25.70 9.28
C ARG A 361 4.72 26.74 9.40
N ALA A 362 3.55 26.45 8.84
CA ALA A 362 2.44 27.40 8.83
C ALA A 362 1.95 27.73 10.25
N MET A 363 1.93 26.76 11.16
CA MET A 363 1.60 26.99 12.57
C MET A 363 2.62 27.90 13.27
N ALA A 364 3.88 27.89 12.87
CA ALA A 364 4.92 28.73 13.46
C ALA A 364 4.95 30.17 12.89
N GLU A 365 4.53 30.35 11.62
CA GLU A 365 4.55 31.61 10.90
C GLU A 365 3.28 32.47 11.13
N SER A 366 2.19 31.88 11.58
CA SER A 366 0.89 32.52 11.87
C SER A 366 0.70 32.67 13.41
#